data_c22bf55cfecbe150dc15cb9531ff0578
#
_entry.id   c22bf55cfecbe150dc15cb9531ff0578
#
_cell.length_a   1.000
_cell.length_b   1.000
_cell.length_c   1.000
_cell.angle_alpha   90.00
_cell.angle_beta   90.00
_cell.angle_gamma   90.00
#
_symmetry.space_group_name_H-M   'P 1'
#
loop_
_entity.id
_entity.type
_entity.pdbx_description
1 polymer ?
#
loop_
_entity_poly.entity_id
_entity_poly.type
_entity_poly.pdbx_seq_one_letter_code
_entity_poly.pdbx_strand_id
1 'polypeptide(L)'
;MKIIEDQLQVLLPKLFGGSGNYEIIVFGIVLVVVLKYAPQGLYPFIEKLGSRWVPAPRRVRDWADAAPLEERSKPTPGELLLDVQAVRKQFGGLVAVNNVSFTIHAGEIIGLIGPNGAGKSTTFNLITGVLPLSAGNVSFRGEKVGGLSSREIARRGMSRTFQHVKMLPEMTVLENVALGGYLRSHAGVAQAMLRLDRDEERRLFKEAERQL
;
A
#
# COMPACT_ATOMS: atom_id res chain seq x y z
N MET A 1 -18.58 7.22 32.35
CA MET A 1 -18.99 5.86 32.81
C MET A 1 -19.70 5.92 34.16
N LYS A 2 -19.15 6.53 35.19
CA LYS A 2 -19.80 6.66 36.52
C LYS A 2 -21.24 7.18 36.51
N ILE A 3 -21.57 8.16 35.69
CA ILE A 3 -22.93 8.76 35.66
C ILE A 3 -23.99 7.77 35.19
N ILE A 4 -23.66 6.86 34.28
CA ILE A 4 -24.60 5.82 33.80
C ILE A 4 -24.74 4.70 34.82
N GLU A 5 -23.66 4.34 35.50
CA GLU A 5 -23.67 3.37 36.61
C GLU A 5 -24.57 3.86 37.77
N ASP A 6 -24.41 5.11 38.21
CA ASP A 6 -25.20 5.68 39.29
C ASP A 6 -26.72 5.76 38.95
N GLN A 7 -27.06 6.07 37.70
CA GLN A 7 -28.46 6.12 37.26
C GLN A 7 -29.08 4.71 37.18
N LEU A 8 -28.32 3.72 36.71
CA LEU A 8 -28.76 2.32 36.65
C LEU A 8 -28.94 1.71 38.02
N GLN A 9 -28.05 2.01 38.98
CA GLN A 9 -28.17 1.54 40.39
C GLN A 9 -29.42 2.06 41.11
N VAL A 10 -29.93 3.23 40.75
CA VAL A 10 -31.13 3.82 41.33
C VAL A 10 -32.42 3.38 40.64
N LEU A 11 -32.37 3.18 39.32
CA LEU A 11 -33.59 2.91 38.50
C LEU A 11 -33.93 1.40 38.48
N LEU A 12 -32.95 0.50 38.40
CA LEU A 12 -33.19 -0.92 38.28
C LEU A 12 -33.85 -1.57 39.51
N PRO A 13 -33.47 -1.27 40.77
CA PRO A 13 -34.16 -1.78 41.94
C PRO A 13 -35.59 -1.31 42.07
N LYS A 14 -35.93 -0.11 41.57
CA LYS A 14 -37.30 0.41 41.55
C LYS A 14 -38.18 -0.29 40.54
N LEU A 15 -37.63 -0.79 39.43
CA LEU A 15 -38.36 -1.51 38.38
C LEU A 15 -38.55 -3.00 38.68
N PHE A 16 -37.57 -3.64 39.32
CA PHE A 16 -37.58 -5.10 39.53
C PHE A 16 -37.79 -5.56 40.99
N GLY A 17 -37.93 -4.65 41.95
CA GLY A 17 -38.44 -4.93 43.29
C GLY A 17 -37.53 -5.73 44.22
N GLY A 18 -36.21 -5.74 43.99
CA GLY A 18 -35.26 -6.45 44.84
C GLY A 18 -33.81 -5.93 44.77
N SER A 19 -33.04 -6.14 45.84
CA SER A 19 -31.62 -5.79 45.93
C SER A 19 -30.74 -6.88 45.30
N GLY A 20 -30.68 -6.91 43.97
CA GLY A 20 -29.79 -7.84 43.25
C GLY A 20 -28.79 -7.08 42.34
N ASN A 21 -27.68 -7.72 41.97
CA ASN A 21 -26.70 -7.20 41.01
C ASN A 21 -27.26 -7.21 39.58
N TYR A 22 -28.39 -6.53 39.36
CA TYR A 22 -29.05 -6.42 38.04
C TYR A 22 -28.17 -5.74 37.00
N GLU A 23 -27.21 -4.95 37.46
CA GLU A 23 -26.24 -4.24 36.63
C GLU A 23 -25.44 -5.20 35.73
N ILE A 24 -24.96 -6.31 36.31
CA ILE A 24 -24.19 -7.33 35.56
C ILE A 24 -25.09 -8.03 34.52
N ILE A 25 -26.35 -8.26 34.86
CA ILE A 25 -27.30 -8.92 33.95
C ILE A 25 -27.64 -8.00 32.78
N VAL A 26 -27.93 -6.72 33.04
CA VAL A 26 -28.22 -5.74 31.99
C VAL A 26 -27.00 -5.53 31.10
N PHE A 27 -25.79 -5.42 31.69
CA PHE A 27 -24.54 -5.31 30.93
C PHE A 27 -24.31 -6.56 30.07
N GLY A 28 -24.55 -7.75 30.61
CA GLY A 28 -24.44 -9.01 29.86
C GLY A 28 -25.42 -9.07 28.69
N ILE A 29 -26.67 -8.69 28.90
CA ILE A 29 -27.69 -8.64 27.83
C ILE A 29 -27.30 -7.62 26.76
N VAL A 30 -26.90 -6.43 27.14
CA VAL A 30 -26.44 -5.39 26.20
C VAL A 30 -25.24 -5.87 25.39
N LEU A 31 -24.27 -6.52 26.05
CA LEU A 31 -23.10 -7.09 25.39
C LEU A 31 -23.49 -8.14 24.34
N VAL A 32 -24.37 -9.07 24.72
CA VAL A 32 -24.87 -10.13 23.81
C VAL A 32 -25.62 -9.53 22.63
N VAL A 33 -26.47 -8.53 22.86
CA VAL A 33 -27.21 -7.84 21.82
C VAL A 33 -26.26 -7.10 20.87
N VAL A 34 -25.27 -6.40 21.39
CA VAL A 34 -24.25 -5.71 20.58
C VAL A 34 -23.45 -6.71 19.75
N LEU A 35 -22.97 -7.79 20.35
CA LEU A 35 -22.21 -8.82 19.62
C LEU A 35 -23.04 -9.55 18.55
N LYS A 36 -24.35 -9.75 18.80
CA LYS A 36 -25.24 -10.41 17.85
C LYS A 36 -25.67 -9.54 16.69
N TYR A 37 -26.02 -8.26 16.96
CA TYR A 37 -26.61 -7.36 15.97
C TYR A 37 -25.65 -6.31 15.42
N ALA A 38 -24.51 -6.10 16.08
CA ALA A 38 -23.45 -5.20 15.63
C ALA A 38 -22.07 -5.86 15.69
N PRO A 39 -21.84 -6.97 14.98
CA PRO A 39 -20.54 -7.69 15.01
C PRO A 39 -19.37 -6.82 14.46
N GLN A 40 -19.69 -5.77 13.70
CA GLN A 40 -18.74 -4.77 13.18
C GLN A 40 -18.62 -3.53 14.08
N GLY A 41 -19.20 -3.58 15.28
CA GLY A 41 -19.26 -2.45 16.21
C GLY A 41 -20.38 -1.44 15.89
N LEU A 42 -20.38 -0.35 16.63
CA LEU A 42 -21.39 0.73 16.46
C LEU A 42 -21.06 1.67 15.28
N TYR A 43 -19.86 1.59 14.71
CA TYR A 43 -19.42 2.47 13.64
C TYR A 43 -20.35 2.48 12.41
N PRO A 44 -20.82 1.34 11.86
CA PRO A 44 -21.74 1.33 10.73
C PRO A 44 -23.08 2.01 11.03
N PHE A 45 -23.54 1.96 12.28
CA PHE A 45 -24.76 2.64 12.71
C PHE A 45 -24.58 4.16 12.77
N ILE A 46 -23.43 4.62 13.30
CA ILE A 46 -23.08 6.04 13.36
C ILE A 46 -22.87 6.58 11.94
N GLU A 47 -22.21 5.82 11.08
CA GLU A 47 -22.01 6.16 9.68
C GLU A 47 -23.34 6.28 8.93
N LYS A 48 -24.25 5.32 9.10
CA LYS A 48 -25.57 5.31 8.46
C LYS A 48 -26.46 6.45 8.97
N LEU A 49 -26.32 6.83 10.23
CA LEU A 49 -27.01 7.98 10.81
C LEU A 49 -26.37 9.29 10.34
N GLY A 50 -25.03 9.36 10.27
CA GLY A 50 -24.28 10.51 9.79
C GLY A 50 -24.36 10.70 8.27
N SER A 51 -24.40 9.62 7.48
CA SER A 51 -24.53 9.69 6.03
C SER A 51 -25.83 10.33 5.55
N ARG A 52 -26.84 10.38 6.42
CA ARG A 52 -28.10 11.08 6.16
C ARG A 52 -27.93 12.61 6.22
N TRP A 53 -26.88 13.09 6.88
CA TRP A 53 -26.57 14.51 7.09
C TRP A 53 -25.36 14.99 6.31
N VAL A 54 -24.45 14.06 5.97
CA VAL A 54 -23.28 14.35 5.14
C VAL A 54 -23.57 13.76 3.76
N PRO A 55 -23.90 14.57 2.76
CA PRO A 55 -24.03 14.08 1.39
C PRO A 55 -22.70 13.42 1.02
N ALA A 56 -22.77 12.18 0.52
CA ALA A 56 -21.59 11.52 -0.02
C ALA A 56 -20.88 12.50 -0.95
N PRO A 57 -19.58 12.72 -0.79
CA PRO A 57 -18.86 13.63 -1.67
C PRO A 57 -19.11 13.14 -3.09
N ARG A 58 -19.89 13.89 -3.85
CA ARG A 58 -20.03 13.66 -5.29
C ARG A 58 -18.61 13.76 -5.81
N ARG A 59 -18.02 12.65 -6.17
CA ARG A 59 -16.74 12.61 -6.89
C ARG A 59 -17.00 13.19 -8.29
N VAL A 60 -17.10 14.50 -8.34
CA VAL A 60 -17.00 15.21 -9.59
C VAL A 60 -15.60 14.89 -10.12
N ARG A 61 -15.49 14.57 -11.40
CA ARG A 61 -14.23 14.37 -12.12
C ARG A 61 -13.47 15.71 -12.13
N ASP A 62 -12.90 16.04 -11.00
CA ASP A 62 -12.28 17.34 -10.71
C ASP A 62 -10.83 17.42 -11.19
N TRP A 63 -10.37 16.41 -11.95
CA TRP A 63 -9.00 16.32 -12.45
C TRP A 63 -8.84 16.58 -13.95
N ALA A 64 -9.94 16.87 -14.66
CA ALA A 64 -9.89 17.10 -16.11
C ALA A 64 -8.89 18.19 -16.50
N ASP A 65 -8.89 19.29 -15.74
CA ASP A 65 -8.02 20.46 -15.96
C ASP A 65 -6.68 20.39 -15.19
N ALA A 66 -6.40 19.27 -14.49
CA ALA A 66 -5.15 19.13 -13.77
C ALA A 66 -3.94 19.16 -14.73
N ALA A 67 -2.83 19.71 -14.31
CA ALA A 67 -1.59 19.63 -15.07
C ALA A 67 -1.13 18.16 -15.16
N PRO A 68 -0.51 17.73 -16.28
CA PRO A 68 0.05 16.40 -16.37
C PRO A 68 1.15 16.18 -15.34
N LEU A 69 1.37 14.93 -14.96
CA LEU A 69 2.53 14.58 -14.14
C LEU A 69 3.81 14.83 -14.94
N GLU A 70 4.81 15.33 -14.27
CA GLU A 70 6.12 15.55 -14.84
C GLU A 70 6.70 14.24 -15.40
N GLU A 71 7.02 14.20 -16.70
CA GLU A 71 7.61 13.01 -17.31
C GLU A 71 9.07 12.89 -16.88
N ARG A 72 9.47 11.69 -16.50
CA ARG A 72 10.88 11.42 -16.25
C ARG A 72 11.65 11.46 -17.56
N SER A 73 12.88 11.97 -17.53
CA SER A 73 13.77 11.94 -18.69
C SER A 73 13.94 10.49 -19.20
N LYS A 74 13.60 10.29 -20.48
CA LYS A 74 13.83 9.00 -21.14
C LYS A 74 15.32 8.81 -21.36
N PRO A 75 15.85 7.60 -21.14
CA PRO A 75 17.26 7.33 -21.43
C PRO A 75 17.49 7.40 -22.94
N THR A 76 18.71 7.75 -23.33
CA THR A 76 19.13 7.71 -24.74
C THR A 76 19.27 6.26 -25.21
N PRO A 77 18.85 5.91 -26.44
CA PRO A 77 19.07 4.56 -26.97
C PRO A 77 20.53 4.11 -26.83
N GLY A 78 20.76 2.91 -26.32
CA GLY A 78 22.10 2.37 -26.09
C GLY A 78 22.76 2.83 -24.77
N GLU A 79 22.14 3.71 -23.98
CA GLU A 79 22.64 4.08 -22.67
C GLU A 79 22.65 2.89 -21.72
N LEU A 80 23.72 2.68 -20.95
CA LEU A 80 23.80 1.62 -19.94
C LEU A 80 22.84 1.92 -18.79
N LEU A 81 21.79 1.12 -18.66
CA LEU A 81 20.78 1.29 -17.62
C LEU A 81 21.03 0.43 -16.38
N LEU A 82 21.34 -0.85 -16.59
CA LEU A 82 21.57 -1.77 -15.48
C LEU A 82 22.91 -2.46 -15.67
N ASP A 83 23.70 -2.44 -14.62
CA ASP A 83 24.97 -3.17 -14.55
C ASP A 83 24.96 -4.07 -13.32
N VAL A 84 25.00 -5.37 -13.57
CA VAL A 84 25.01 -6.43 -12.57
C VAL A 84 26.38 -7.09 -12.59
N GLN A 85 27.11 -7.00 -11.49
CA GLN A 85 28.49 -7.44 -11.40
C GLN A 85 28.66 -8.49 -10.29
N ALA A 86 29.04 -9.69 -10.66
CA ALA A 86 29.42 -10.78 -9.78
C ALA A 86 28.44 -11.02 -8.63
N VAL A 87 27.13 -10.88 -8.91
CA VAL A 87 26.08 -10.97 -7.91
C VAL A 87 26.00 -12.38 -7.36
N ARG A 88 26.01 -12.49 -6.02
CA ARG A 88 25.93 -13.75 -5.29
C ARG A 88 24.88 -13.67 -4.19
N LYS A 89 24.15 -14.78 -4.01
CA LYS A 89 23.24 -14.99 -2.90
C LYS A 89 23.42 -16.35 -2.29
N GLN A 90 23.65 -16.36 -0.99
CA GLN A 90 23.77 -17.55 -0.18
C GLN A 90 22.73 -17.54 0.94
N PHE A 91 22.05 -18.64 1.16
CA PHE A 91 21.13 -18.89 2.25
C PHE A 91 21.68 -20.03 3.11
N GLY A 92 22.32 -19.70 4.24
CA GLY A 92 23.03 -20.70 5.02
C GLY A 92 24.07 -21.45 4.18
N GLY A 93 23.91 -22.77 4.03
CA GLY A 93 24.79 -23.60 3.20
C GLY A 93 24.47 -23.60 1.70
N LEU A 94 23.31 -23.06 1.28
CA LEU A 94 22.86 -23.10 -0.12
C LEU A 94 23.27 -21.82 -0.86
N VAL A 95 24.03 -21.96 -1.94
CA VAL A 95 24.30 -20.86 -2.88
C VAL A 95 23.25 -20.87 -3.97
N ALA A 96 22.30 -19.94 -3.90
CA ALA A 96 21.18 -19.85 -4.83
C ALA A 96 21.50 -19.05 -6.10
N VAL A 97 22.42 -18.07 -6.03
CA VAL A 97 22.95 -17.31 -7.16
C VAL A 97 24.45 -17.22 -6.95
N ASN A 98 25.23 -17.55 -7.99
CA ASN A 98 26.66 -17.57 -7.88
C ASN A 98 27.32 -16.82 -9.05
N ASN A 99 27.91 -15.68 -8.76
CA ASN A 99 28.74 -14.89 -9.67
C ASN A 99 28.06 -14.53 -10.99
N VAL A 100 26.80 -14.03 -10.92
CA VAL A 100 26.03 -13.61 -12.09
C VAL A 100 26.39 -12.19 -12.48
N SER A 101 26.74 -11.98 -13.77
CA SER A 101 27.06 -10.67 -14.32
C SER A 101 26.39 -10.49 -15.68
N PHE A 102 25.78 -9.33 -15.91
CA PHE A 102 25.21 -8.90 -17.20
C PHE A 102 24.91 -7.40 -17.17
N THR A 103 24.72 -6.83 -18.34
CA THR A 103 24.32 -5.43 -18.53
C THR A 103 23.04 -5.34 -19.31
N ILE A 104 22.27 -4.25 -19.11
CA ILE A 104 21.08 -3.92 -19.92
C ILE A 104 21.20 -2.47 -20.36
N HIS A 105 21.06 -2.26 -21.67
CA HIS A 105 21.05 -0.93 -22.26
C HIS A 105 19.64 -0.46 -22.59
N ALA A 106 19.48 0.83 -22.76
CA ALA A 106 18.20 1.42 -23.13
C ALA A 106 17.71 0.89 -24.49
N GLY A 107 16.47 0.39 -24.50
CA GLY A 107 15.85 -0.25 -25.66
C GLY A 107 16.04 -1.77 -25.73
N GLU A 108 16.84 -2.37 -24.83
CA GLU A 108 17.06 -3.82 -24.81
C GLU A 108 15.99 -4.56 -24.01
N ILE A 109 15.70 -5.78 -24.44
CA ILE A 109 14.89 -6.78 -23.71
C ILE A 109 15.76 -8.00 -23.48
N ILE A 110 16.01 -8.34 -22.21
CA ILE A 110 16.82 -9.51 -21.83
C ILE A 110 15.93 -10.56 -21.18
N GLY A 111 16.03 -11.80 -21.64
CA GLY A 111 15.37 -12.98 -21.08
C GLY A 111 16.30 -13.75 -20.15
N LEU A 112 15.91 -13.93 -18.90
CA LEU A 112 16.60 -14.82 -17.95
C LEU A 112 15.95 -16.20 -17.98
N ILE A 113 16.57 -17.15 -18.64
CA ILE A 113 16.07 -18.51 -18.85
C ILE A 113 16.83 -19.55 -18.04
N GLY A 114 16.20 -20.69 -17.78
CA GLY A 114 16.79 -21.82 -17.04
C GLY A 114 15.73 -22.67 -16.34
N PRO A 115 16.09 -23.85 -15.82
CA PRO A 115 15.18 -24.75 -15.12
C PRO A 115 14.64 -24.17 -13.80
N ASN A 116 13.65 -24.84 -13.22
CA ASN A 116 13.17 -24.50 -11.89
C ASN A 116 14.31 -24.69 -10.86
N GLY A 117 14.44 -23.76 -9.92
CA GLY A 117 15.53 -23.76 -8.96
C GLY A 117 16.85 -23.11 -9.44
N ALA A 118 16.98 -22.72 -10.72
CA ALA A 118 18.19 -22.09 -11.25
C ALA A 118 18.50 -20.66 -10.74
N GLY A 119 17.78 -20.18 -9.73
CA GLY A 119 18.04 -18.87 -9.13
C GLY A 119 17.43 -17.66 -9.86
N LYS A 120 16.62 -17.84 -10.92
CA LYS A 120 16.05 -16.75 -11.70
C LYS A 120 15.26 -15.73 -10.83
N SER A 121 14.30 -16.21 -10.07
CA SER A 121 13.50 -15.36 -9.19
C SER A 121 14.35 -14.73 -8.08
N THR A 122 15.37 -15.43 -7.60
CA THR A 122 16.33 -14.91 -6.64
C THR A 122 17.14 -13.76 -7.23
N THR A 123 17.63 -13.90 -8.47
CA THR A 123 18.33 -12.83 -9.19
C THR A 123 17.46 -11.59 -9.36
N PHE A 124 16.19 -11.74 -9.78
CA PHE A 124 15.24 -10.62 -9.84
C PHE A 124 15.04 -9.97 -8.46
N ASN A 125 14.91 -10.77 -7.40
CA ASN A 125 14.75 -10.26 -6.03
C ASN A 125 15.97 -9.47 -5.56
N LEU A 126 17.19 -9.87 -5.96
CA LEU A 126 18.43 -9.17 -5.62
C LEU A 126 18.52 -7.82 -6.34
N ILE A 127 18.23 -7.80 -7.64
CA ILE A 127 18.29 -6.58 -8.46
C ILE A 127 17.25 -5.55 -8.01
N THR A 128 16.06 -6.03 -7.65
CA THR A 128 14.94 -5.16 -7.23
C THR A 128 14.89 -4.87 -5.72
N GLY A 129 15.92 -5.24 -4.95
CA GLY A 129 16.03 -4.93 -3.52
C GLY A 129 15.03 -5.65 -2.62
N VAL A 130 14.39 -6.73 -3.11
CA VAL A 130 13.54 -7.61 -2.28
C VAL A 130 14.40 -8.50 -1.37
N LEU A 131 15.58 -8.86 -1.84
CA LEU A 131 16.57 -9.63 -1.09
C LEU A 131 17.91 -8.88 -1.05
N PRO A 132 18.61 -8.87 0.07
CA PRO A 132 19.97 -8.32 0.15
C PRO A 132 20.97 -9.23 -0.57
N LEU A 133 21.96 -8.63 -1.21
CA LEU A 133 23.11 -9.30 -1.80
C LEU A 133 23.97 -9.96 -0.72
N SER A 134 24.55 -11.13 -1.00
CA SER A 134 25.63 -11.68 -0.19
C SER A 134 27.01 -11.18 -0.68
N ALA A 135 27.16 -10.97 -2.00
CA ALA A 135 28.32 -10.37 -2.62
C ALA A 135 27.96 -9.81 -4.00
N GLY A 136 28.86 -9.06 -4.60
CA GLY A 136 28.70 -8.42 -5.89
C GLY A 136 28.09 -7.02 -5.79
N ASN A 137 27.78 -6.44 -6.94
CA ASN A 137 27.24 -5.09 -7.06
C ASN A 137 26.13 -5.02 -8.09
N VAL A 138 25.17 -4.11 -7.88
CA VAL A 138 24.13 -3.74 -8.84
C VAL A 138 24.12 -2.23 -8.95
N SER A 139 24.25 -1.71 -10.16
CA SER A 139 24.13 -0.28 -10.45
C SER A 139 23.02 -0.03 -11.46
N PHE A 140 22.27 1.03 -11.27
CA PHE A 140 21.21 1.47 -12.15
C PHE A 140 21.42 2.93 -12.54
N ARG A 141 21.51 3.22 -13.85
CA ARG A 141 21.82 4.56 -14.37
C ARG A 141 23.09 5.16 -13.75
N GLY A 142 24.11 4.35 -13.56
CA GLY A 142 25.37 4.75 -12.96
C GLY A 142 25.37 4.84 -11.42
N GLU A 143 24.21 4.77 -10.77
CA GLU A 143 24.12 4.79 -9.31
C GLU A 143 24.12 3.39 -8.72
N LYS A 144 24.87 3.17 -7.65
CA LYS A 144 24.86 1.91 -6.90
C LYS A 144 23.52 1.73 -6.20
N VAL A 145 22.79 0.67 -6.55
CA VAL A 145 21.49 0.31 -5.97
C VAL A 145 21.54 -0.98 -5.14
N GLY A 146 22.62 -1.73 -5.23
CA GLY A 146 22.82 -2.93 -4.44
C GLY A 146 22.77 -2.62 -2.94
N GLY A 147 21.83 -3.27 -2.21
CA GLY A 147 21.61 -3.05 -0.78
C GLY A 147 20.55 -2.00 -0.44
N LEU A 148 20.01 -1.28 -1.42
CA LEU A 148 18.87 -0.40 -1.22
C LEU A 148 17.56 -1.20 -1.12
N SER A 149 16.56 -0.63 -0.43
CA SER A 149 15.21 -1.20 -0.37
C SER A 149 14.51 -1.12 -1.73
N SER A 150 13.54 -2.01 -1.97
CA SER A 150 12.72 -2.00 -3.19
C SER A 150 12.04 -0.65 -3.44
N ARG A 151 11.63 0.06 -2.36
CA ARG A 151 11.04 1.39 -2.44
C ARG A 151 12.02 2.44 -2.98
N GLU A 152 13.26 2.41 -2.51
CA GLU A 152 14.32 3.34 -2.96
C GLU A 152 14.71 3.08 -4.40
N ILE A 153 14.78 1.80 -4.81
CA ILE A 153 15.03 1.39 -6.19
C ILE A 153 13.89 1.83 -7.11
N ALA A 154 12.63 1.64 -6.68
CA ALA A 154 11.47 2.09 -7.43
C ALA A 154 11.42 3.63 -7.60
N ARG A 155 11.84 4.38 -6.58
CA ARG A 155 11.97 5.85 -6.69
C ARG A 155 12.98 6.28 -7.76
N ARG A 156 14.02 5.49 -8.01
CA ARG A 156 15.00 5.73 -9.07
C ARG A 156 14.49 5.36 -10.46
N GLY A 157 13.31 4.74 -10.55
CA GLY A 157 12.65 4.44 -11.81
C GLY A 157 12.73 2.98 -12.26
N MET A 158 13.26 2.08 -11.45
CA MET A 158 13.21 0.65 -11.71
C MET A 158 11.96 0.06 -11.08
N SER A 159 11.01 -0.41 -11.88
CA SER A 159 9.80 -1.05 -11.40
C SER A 159 9.79 -2.54 -11.69
N ARG A 160 8.95 -3.29 -10.97
CA ARG A 160 8.77 -4.73 -11.14
C ARG A 160 7.29 -5.06 -11.17
N THR A 161 6.90 -5.96 -12.08
CA THR A 161 5.60 -6.60 -12.05
C THR A 161 5.63 -7.84 -11.15
N PHE A 162 4.52 -8.14 -10.49
CA PHE A 162 4.35 -9.32 -9.64
C PHE A 162 3.33 -10.26 -10.26
N GLN A 163 3.49 -11.56 -10.04
CA GLN A 163 2.57 -12.58 -10.54
C GLN A 163 1.16 -12.45 -9.97
N HIS A 164 1.05 -11.99 -8.74
CA HIS A 164 -0.24 -11.78 -8.07
C HIS A 164 -0.49 -10.28 -7.92
N VAL A 165 -1.51 -9.81 -8.61
CA VAL A 165 -1.98 -8.44 -8.46
C VAL A 165 -2.77 -8.35 -7.15
N LYS A 166 -2.32 -7.52 -6.22
CA LYS A 166 -3.06 -7.18 -5.00
C LYS A 166 -3.78 -5.87 -5.24
N MET A 167 -5.03 -5.96 -5.65
CA MET A 167 -5.91 -4.80 -5.72
C MET A 167 -6.55 -4.57 -4.35
N LEU A 168 -6.84 -3.33 -4.04
CA LEU A 168 -7.63 -2.95 -2.87
C LEU A 168 -9.11 -2.97 -3.28
N PRO A 169 -9.92 -3.95 -2.79
CA PRO A 169 -11.29 -4.16 -3.25
C PRO A 169 -12.22 -3.01 -2.89
N GLU A 170 -11.89 -2.25 -1.86
CA GLU A 170 -12.65 -1.07 -1.41
C GLU A 170 -12.41 0.17 -2.29
N MET A 171 -11.41 0.11 -3.18
CA MET A 171 -11.06 1.18 -4.11
C MET A 171 -11.58 0.88 -5.51
N THR A 172 -11.96 1.92 -6.24
CA THR A 172 -12.29 1.82 -7.65
C THR A 172 -11.05 1.43 -8.47
N VAL A 173 -11.25 0.99 -9.72
CA VAL A 173 -10.15 0.68 -10.65
C VAL A 173 -9.23 1.89 -10.83
N LEU A 174 -9.82 3.07 -11.03
CA LEU A 174 -9.07 4.32 -11.18
C LEU A 174 -8.19 4.64 -9.96
N GLU A 175 -8.72 4.44 -8.76
CA GLU A 175 -7.97 4.64 -7.51
C GLU A 175 -6.82 3.63 -7.36
N ASN A 176 -7.06 2.37 -7.71
CA ASN A 176 -6.01 1.35 -7.70
C ASN A 176 -4.88 1.70 -8.69
N VAL A 177 -5.21 2.24 -9.87
CA VAL A 177 -4.20 2.69 -10.85
C VAL A 177 -3.49 3.96 -10.34
N ALA A 178 -4.23 4.93 -9.79
CA ALA A 178 -3.66 6.15 -9.22
C ALA A 178 -2.67 5.85 -8.07
N LEU A 179 -2.95 4.81 -7.26
CA LEU A 179 -2.05 4.35 -6.20
C LEU A 179 -0.68 3.93 -6.73
N GLY A 180 -0.61 3.40 -7.98
CA GLY A 180 0.65 3.09 -8.65
C GLY A 180 1.55 4.32 -8.87
N GLY A 181 0.97 5.50 -8.93
CA GLY A 181 1.68 6.77 -9.03
C GLY A 181 2.20 7.36 -7.72
N TYR A 182 1.93 6.72 -6.57
CA TYR A 182 2.28 7.24 -5.24
C TYR A 182 3.75 7.63 -5.06
N LEU A 183 4.67 6.90 -5.68
CA LEU A 183 6.12 7.24 -5.61
C LEU A 183 6.50 8.52 -6.36
N ARG A 184 5.57 9.11 -7.12
CA ARG A 184 5.72 10.38 -7.84
C ARG A 184 5.11 11.55 -7.08
N SER A 185 4.40 11.28 -5.97
CA SER A 185 3.88 12.28 -5.04
C SER A 185 4.96 12.65 -4.01
N HIS A 186 4.98 13.92 -3.63
CA HIS A 186 5.87 14.49 -2.61
C HIS A 186 5.11 14.78 -1.31
N ALA A 187 3.78 14.74 -1.34
CA ALA A 187 2.95 15.02 -0.17
C ALA A 187 3.16 13.96 0.91
N GLY A 188 3.43 14.41 2.13
CA GLY A 188 3.52 13.55 3.31
C GLY A 188 2.16 13.32 3.97
N VAL A 189 2.12 12.38 4.94
CA VAL A 189 0.90 12.03 5.69
C VAL A 189 0.22 13.26 6.30
N ALA A 190 0.99 14.19 6.86
CA ALA A 190 0.45 15.42 7.46
C ALA A 190 -0.25 16.31 6.43
N GLN A 191 0.31 16.44 5.24
CA GLN A 191 -0.29 17.22 4.13
C GLN A 191 -1.57 16.56 3.62
N ALA A 192 -1.58 15.23 3.51
CA ALA A 192 -2.76 14.45 3.13
C ALA A 192 -3.88 14.58 4.18
N MET A 193 -3.57 14.52 5.48
CA MET A 193 -4.55 14.72 6.56
C MET A 193 -5.18 16.11 6.52
N LEU A 194 -4.41 17.15 6.16
CA LEU A 194 -4.88 18.53 6.02
C LEU A 194 -5.46 18.84 4.62
N ARG A 195 -5.50 17.84 3.73
CA ARG A 195 -5.96 17.97 2.33
C ARG A 195 -5.21 19.06 1.54
N LEU A 196 -3.93 19.24 1.82
CA LEU A 196 -3.06 20.18 1.12
C LEU A 196 -2.42 19.57 -0.14
N ASP A 197 -2.65 18.31 -0.40
CA ASP A 197 -2.16 17.49 -1.52
C ASP A 197 -3.13 17.39 -2.70
N ARG A 198 -4.24 18.13 -2.66
CA ARG A 198 -5.32 18.02 -3.68
C ARG A 198 -4.83 18.16 -5.12
N ASP A 199 -3.88 19.06 -5.38
CA ASP A 199 -3.38 19.26 -6.74
C ASP A 199 -2.53 18.08 -7.22
N GLU A 200 -1.74 17.45 -6.32
CA GLU A 200 -1.01 16.23 -6.63
C GLU A 200 -1.96 15.06 -6.86
N GLU A 201 -2.97 14.91 -6.01
CA GLU A 201 -4.01 13.89 -6.16
C GLU A 201 -4.73 14.03 -7.50
N ARG A 202 -5.13 15.24 -7.90
CA ARG A 202 -5.77 15.52 -9.20
C ARG A 202 -4.87 15.13 -10.37
N ARG A 203 -3.57 15.42 -10.31
CA ARG A 203 -2.60 15.00 -11.33
C ARG A 203 -2.45 13.49 -11.41
N LEU A 204 -2.43 12.79 -10.27
CA LEU A 204 -2.38 11.33 -10.19
C LEU A 204 -3.62 10.70 -10.82
N PHE A 205 -4.81 11.21 -10.53
CA PHE A 205 -6.05 10.72 -11.14
C PHE A 205 -6.10 10.95 -12.63
N LYS A 206 -5.66 12.11 -13.13
CA LYS A 206 -5.57 12.38 -14.56
C LYS A 206 -4.63 11.42 -15.26
N GLU A 207 -3.46 11.16 -14.68
CA GLU A 207 -2.51 10.19 -15.23
C GLU A 207 -3.07 8.77 -15.18
N ALA A 208 -3.73 8.38 -14.10
CA ALA A 208 -4.39 7.08 -13.99
C ALA A 208 -5.45 6.87 -15.06
N GLU A 209 -6.25 7.90 -15.36
CA GLU A 209 -7.24 7.87 -16.43
C GLU A 209 -6.61 7.74 -17.83
N ARG A 210 -5.44 8.34 -18.04
CA ARG A 210 -4.69 8.22 -19.30
C ARG A 210 -4.14 6.81 -19.51
N GLN A 211 -3.89 6.06 -18.43
CA GLN A 211 -3.32 4.72 -18.45
C GLN A 211 -4.39 3.61 -18.58
N LEU A 212 -5.67 3.91 -18.35
CA LEU A 212 -6.82 3.03 -18.52
C LEU A 212 -7.39 3.11 -19.94
#